data_cf1f3db0572d5fc49515a8de66298c50
#
_entry.id   cf1f3db0572d5fc49515a8de66298c50
#
_cell.length_a   1.000
_cell.length_b   1.000
_cell.length_c   1.000
_cell.angle_alpha   90.00
_cell.angle_beta   90.00
_cell.angle_gamma   90.00
#
_symmetry.space_group_name_H-M   'P 1'
#
loop_
_entity.id
_entity.type
_entity.pdbx_description
1 polymer ?
#
loop_
_entity_poly.entity_id
_entity_poly.type
_entity_poly.pdbx_seq_one_letter_code
_entity_poly.pdbx_strand_id
1 'polypeptide(L)'
;MLTLETLYSKNANNMKASVIRELLKLVDQPGIISFAGGLPDPATFPVEELRSAADRVFTRRSAQALQYGTTEGDLELKDQLISFEAKQGITITREEMLIVSASQQALDIACKIFLDPGDVVLAGRPTYLGEIQAIQSYRGEIVGVPYDADEEGFDMARLEELHSAALRAGKKVKYAYVIPDFQNPDGICWSLERRKLFLDYCYAKDLLIVEDAPYREIRFLGESLPSLYQLDQEGEGRGNVVGFKTFSKILAPGTRLGWIIGPPGLIARFVVAKQAMDLCSNVFTQAWVAEYLGTGVIYEHIKETRKLYRDKRNRMVAALERCMPLRPDLRWTRPEGGLFLWVMLPGFIDTERMFLRAIEKKVAYVVGSSFYFDDPARNAMRLNFSYPSLEQIDEGIGRLADCVRDEIAARG
;
A
#
# COMPACT_ATOMS: atom_id res chain seq x y z
N MET A 1 -19.37 -5.56 -39.30
CA MET A 1 -18.13 -5.22 -38.57
C MET A 1 -18.34 -5.65 -37.15
N LEU A 2 -17.40 -6.34 -36.50
CA LEU A 2 -17.52 -6.76 -35.12
C LEU A 2 -17.44 -5.49 -34.20
N THR A 3 -18.45 -5.29 -33.37
CA THR A 3 -18.47 -4.17 -32.40
C THR A 3 -17.96 -4.70 -31.06
N LEU A 4 -16.69 -4.43 -30.73
CA LEU A 4 -16.00 -4.99 -29.56
C LEU A 4 -16.70 -4.61 -28.23
N GLU A 5 -17.30 -3.44 -28.16
CA GLU A 5 -18.02 -2.93 -26.99
C GLU A 5 -19.15 -3.87 -26.55
N THR A 6 -19.77 -4.58 -27.48
CA THR A 6 -20.85 -5.53 -27.18
C THR A 6 -20.38 -6.84 -26.55
N LEU A 7 -19.07 -7.12 -26.64
CA LEU A 7 -18.45 -8.34 -26.11
C LEU A 7 -17.93 -8.19 -24.70
N TYR A 8 -17.75 -6.95 -24.23
CA TYR A 8 -17.20 -6.73 -22.90
C TYR A 8 -18.17 -7.17 -21.80
N SER A 9 -17.63 -7.87 -20.80
CA SER A 9 -18.38 -8.21 -19.59
C SER A 9 -18.76 -6.95 -18.80
N LYS A 10 -19.76 -7.07 -17.93
CA LYS A 10 -20.12 -5.97 -17.00
C LYS A 10 -18.93 -5.55 -16.12
N ASN A 11 -18.07 -6.50 -15.74
CA ASN A 11 -16.85 -6.20 -14.99
C ASN A 11 -15.87 -5.38 -15.82
N ALA A 12 -15.60 -5.75 -17.06
CA ALA A 12 -14.72 -5.01 -17.96
C ALA A 12 -15.21 -3.58 -18.20
N ASN A 13 -16.52 -3.40 -18.40
CA ASN A 13 -17.13 -2.08 -18.58
C ASN A 13 -17.08 -1.21 -17.32
N ASN A 14 -16.95 -1.82 -16.13
CA ASN A 14 -16.83 -1.10 -14.86
C ASN A 14 -15.38 -0.70 -14.54
N MET A 15 -14.39 -1.31 -15.19
CA MET A 15 -12.98 -0.96 -15.02
C MET A 15 -12.69 0.40 -15.64
N LYS A 16 -12.13 1.30 -14.84
CA LYS A 16 -11.71 2.63 -15.30
C LYS A 16 -10.19 2.71 -15.35
N ALA A 17 -9.66 3.37 -16.37
CA ALA A 17 -8.24 3.72 -16.38
C ALA A 17 -7.90 4.57 -15.16
N SER A 18 -6.76 4.30 -14.55
CA SER A 18 -6.28 5.11 -13.42
C SER A 18 -5.97 6.52 -13.88
N VAL A 19 -6.67 7.52 -13.36
CA VAL A 19 -6.38 8.95 -13.58
C VAL A 19 -4.93 9.26 -13.21
N ILE A 20 -4.42 8.65 -12.14
CA ILE A 20 -3.01 8.79 -11.77
C ILE A 20 -2.07 8.31 -12.88
N ARG A 21 -2.37 7.22 -13.58
CA ARG A 21 -1.51 6.73 -14.68
C ARG A 21 -1.48 7.70 -15.86
N GLU A 22 -2.58 8.34 -16.16
CA GLU A 22 -2.60 9.37 -17.21
C GLU A 22 -1.79 10.61 -16.78
N LEU A 23 -1.93 11.04 -15.53
CA LEU A 23 -1.12 12.13 -14.97
C LEU A 23 0.37 11.74 -14.89
N LEU A 24 0.69 10.49 -14.55
CA LEU A 24 2.07 10.01 -14.50
C LEU A 24 2.76 9.98 -15.87
N LYS A 25 2.04 9.88 -16.98
CA LYS A 25 2.63 10.05 -18.32
C LYS A 25 3.22 11.45 -18.53
N LEU A 26 2.66 12.46 -17.86
CA LEU A 26 3.19 13.84 -17.92
C LEU A 26 4.46 14.00 -17.07
N VAL A 27 4.69 13.10 -16.11
CA VAL A 27 5.83 13.17 -15.18
C VAL A 27 7.14 12.67 -15.82
N ASP A 28 7.06 11.86 -16.86
CA ASP A 28 8.23 11.32 -17.57
C ASP A 28 8.96 12.37 -18.46
N GLN A 29 8.49 13.63 -18.44
CA GLN A 29 9.15 14.71 -19.19
C GLN A 29 10.48 15.12 -18.53
N PRO A 30 11.52 15.45 -19.33
CA PRO A 30 12.81 15.88 -18.80
C PRO A 30 12.71 17.09 -17.86
N GLY A 31 13.40 17.03 -16.73
CA GLY A 31 13.50 18.12 -15.75
C GLY A 31 12.33 18.25 -14.79
N ILE A 32 11.34 17.35 -14.83
CA ILE A 32 10.30 17.30 -13.82
C ILE A 32 10.81 16.57 -12.55
N ILE A 33 10.71 17.25 -11.41
CA ILE A 33 10.92 16.65 -10.09
C ILE A 33 9.62 16.00 -9.66
N SER A 34 9.64 14.67 -9.54
CA SER A 34 8.42 13.90 -9.25
C SER A 34 8.34 13.46 -7.79
N PHE A 35 7.32 13.97 -7.10
CA PHE A 35 6.82 13.44 -5.83
C PHE A 35 5.60 12.52 -6.03
N ALA A 36 5.23 12.19 -7.27
CA ALA A 36 4.01 11.47 -7.57
C ALA A 36 4.13 9.95 -7.45
N GLY A 37 5.27 9.37 -7.79
CA GLY A 37 5.47 7.91 -7.76
C GLY A 37 5.39 7.34 -6.35
N GLY A 38 4.97 6.09 -6.23
CA GLY A 38 5.11 5.29 -4.99
C GLY A 38 6.35 4.39 -5.07
N LEU A 39 7.45 4.92 -5.60
CA LEU A 39 8.67 4.16 -5.94
C LEU A 39 9.69 4.24 -4.79
N PRO A 40 10.29 3.10 -4.41
CA PRO A 40 11.52 3.09 -3.60
C PRO A 40 12.67 3.79 -4.34
N ASP A 41 13.68 4.21 -3.58
CA ASP A 41 14.92 4.74 -4.16
C ASP A 41 15.72 3.61 -4.81
N PRO A 42 16.05 3.68 -6.11
CA PRO A 42 16.88 2.68 -6.76
C PRO A 42 18.27 2.51 -6.13
N ALA A 43 18.79 3.54 -5.47
CA ALA A 43 20.07 3.48 -4.76
C ALA A 43 20.04 2.50 -3.56
N THR A 44 18.85 2.13 -3.08
CA THR A 44 18.71 1.12 -2.02
C THR A 44 18.80 -0.32 -2.54
N PHE A 45 18.67 -0.57 -3.84
CA PHE A 45 18.59 -1.94 -4.33
C PHE A 45 19.94 -2.67 -4.14
N PRO A 46 19.94 -3.85 -3.47
CA PRO A 46 21.16 -4.61 -3.17
C PRO A 46 21.62 -5.43 -4.41
N VAL A 47 22.11 -4.71 -5.44
CA VAL A 47 22.35 -5.27 -6.78
C VAL A 47 23.37 -6.40 -6.76
N GLU A 48 24.48 -6.25 -6.02
CA GLU A 48 25.55 -7.27 -6.00
C GLU A 48 25.13 -8.53 -5.25
N GLU A 49 24.38 -8.37 -4.15
CA GLU A 49 23.83 -9.48 -3.37
C GLU A 49 22.77 -10.23 -4.19
N LEU A 50 21.92 -9.50 -4.93
CA LEU A 50 20.94 -10.09 -5.83
C LEU A 50 21.60 -10.80 -7.02
N ARG A 51 22.68 -10.24 -7.59
CA ARG A 51 23.49 -10.91 -8.62
C ARG A 51 24.03 -12.23 -8.10
N SER A 52 24.69 -12.19 -6.94
CA SER A 52 25.24 -13.38 -6.30
C SER A 52 24.18 -14.43 -5.98
N ALA A 53 22.97 -14.00 -5.58
CA ALA A 53 21.85 -14.90 -5.36
C ALA A 53 21.38 -15.56 -6.66
N ALA A 54 21.32 -14.82 -7.78
CA ALA A 54 20.98 -15.39 -9.09
C ALA A 54 22.01 -16.44 -9.55
N ASP A 55 23.30 -16.19 -9.38
CA ASP A 55 24.36 -17.15 -9.71
C ASP A 55 24.22 -18.43 -8.88
N ARG A 56 23.87 -18.34 -7.61
CA ARG A 56 23.58 -19.51 -6.77
C ARG A 56 22.37 -20.31 -7.27
N VAL A 57 21.29 -19.64 -7.71
CA VAL A 57 20.13 -20.34 -8.30
C VAL A 57 20.54 -21.15 -9.53
N PHE A 58 21.27 -20.54 -10.46
CA PHE A 58 21.72 -21.25 -11.67
C PHE A 58 22.68 -22.40 -11.36
N THR A 59 23.51 -22.27 -10.33
CA THR A 59 24.47 -23.31 -9.95
C THR A 59 23.82 -24.48 -9.21
N ARG A 60 22.89 -24.19 -8.28
CA ARG A 60 22.37 -25.18 -7.33
C ARG A 60 21.05 -25.81 -7.71
N ARG A 61 20.13 -25.05 -8.40
CA ARG A 61 18.75 -25.45 -8.60
C ARG A 61 18.13 -24.96 -9.94
N SER A 62 18.97 -24.81 -10.96
CA SER A 62 18.54 -24.26 -12.25
C SER A 62 17.35 -25.01 -12.87
N ALA A 63 17.40 -26.34 -12.89
CA ALA A 63 16.33 -27.15 -13.44
C ALA A 63 14.97 -26.93 -12.73
N GLN A 64 15.01 -26.80 -11.39
CA GLN A 64 13.80 -26.52 -10.59
C GLN A 64 13.31 -25.09 -10.80
N ALA A 65 14.23 -24.12 -10.80
CA ALA A 65 13.89 -22.70 -10.93
C ALA A 65 13.34 -22.32 -12.31
N LEU A 66 13.61 -23.10 -13.33
CA LEU A 66 13.14 -22.92 -14.70
C LEU A 66 11.92 -23.78 -15.06
N GLN A 67 11.45 -24.63 -14.15
CA GLN A 67 10.26 -25.47 -14.31
C GLN A 67 9.05 -24.84 -13.64
N TYR A 68 7.86 -25.32 -13.93
CA TYR A 68 6.64 -25.00 -13.17
C TYR A 68 6.79 -25.36 -11.69
N GLY A 69 6.29 -24.49 -10.81
CA GLY A 69 6.21 -24.72 -9.37
C GLY A 69 4.80 -25.04 -8.91
N THR A 70 4.66 -25.19 -7.60
CA THR A 70 3.34 -25.30 -6.95
C THR A 70 2.66 -23.95 -6.84
N THR A 71 1.33 -23.93 -6.79
CA THR A 71 0.55 -22.70 -6.63
C THR A 71 0.84 -22.02 -5.27
N GLU A 72 1.05 -22.84 -4.24
CA GLU A 72 1.33 -22.40 -2.88
C GLU A 72 2.65 -21.64 -2.75
N GLY A 73 3.58 -21.92 -3.66
CA GLY A 73 4.89 -21.29 -3.72
C GLY A 73 6.04 -22.23 -3.37
N ASP A 74 7.26 -21.73 -3.55
CA ASP A 74 8.52 -22.42 -3.30
C ASP A 74 8.73 -22.66 -1.80
N LEU A 75 9.03 -23.91 -1.42
CA LEU A 75 9.14 -24.31 -0.01
C LEU A 75 10.33 -23.64 0.69
N GLU A 76 11.44 -23.45 -0.02
CA GLU A 76 12.63 -22.80 0.57
C GLU A 76 12.33 -21.31 0.82
N LEU A 77 11.64 -20.64 -0.10
CA LEU A 77 11.17 -19.27 0.12
C LEU A 77 10.23 -19.19 1.32
N LYS A 78 9.26 -20.12 1.44
CA LYS A 78 8.36 -20.14 2.60
C LYS A 78 9.12 -20.29 3.91
N ASP A 79 10.12 -21.17 3.99
CA ASP A 79 10.92 -21.37 5.20
C ASP A 79 11.72 -20.11 5.58
N GLN A 80 12.28 -19.41 4.58
CA GLN A 80 12.93 -18.13 4.81
C GLN A 80 11.95 -17.06 5.30
N LEU A 81 10.75 -17.02 4.75
CA LEU A 81 9.70 -16.08 5.17
C LEU A 81 9.16 -16.41 6.56
N ILE A 82 8.97 -17.67 6.92
CA ILE A 82 8.61 -18.09 8.29
C ILE A 82 9.66 -17.57 9.28
N SER A 83 10.95 -17.73 8.94
CA SER A 83 12.05 -17.21 9.76
C SER A 83 12.07 -15.67 9.82
N PHE A 84 11.71 -15.00 8.73
CA PHE A 84 11.58 -13.55 8.67
C PHE A 84 10.44 -13.03 9.54
N GLU A 85 9.25 -13.65 9.45
CA GLU A 85 8.07 -13.30 10.23
C GLU A 85 8.28 -13.57 11.73
N ALA A 86 8.95 -14.67 12.09
CA ALA A 86 9.28 -14.99 13.48
C ALA A 86 10.10 -13.88 14.15
N LYS A 87 11.01 -13.23 13.42
CA LYS A 87 11.76 -12.06 13.93
C LYS A 87 10.90 -10.81 14.12
N GLN A 88 9.71 -10.78 13.50
CA GLN A 88 8.70 -9.74 13.70
C GLN A 88 7.68 -10.09 14.80
N GLY A 89 7.85 -11.22 15.48
CA GLY A 89 6.94 -11.71 16.51
C GLY A 89 5.72 -12.45 15.95
N ILE A 90 5.74 -12.87 14.69
CA ILE A 90 4.64 -13.60 14.04
C ILE A 90 5.04 -15.05 13.82
N THR A 91 4.29 -15.98 14.41
CA THR A 91 4.53 -17.43 14.27
C THR A 91 3.53 -18.02 13.28
N ILE A 92 4.03 -18.58 12.18
CA ILE A 92 3.21 -19.18 11.12
C ILE A 92 3.84 -20.47 10.62
N THR A 93 3.00 -21.31 10.00
CA THR A 93 3.39 -22.53 9.31
C THR A 93 3.36 -22.34 7.79
N ARG A 94 3.81 -23.36 7.05
CA ARG A 94 3.76 -23.33 5.58
C ARG A 94 2.32 -23.31 5.05
N GLU A 95 1.38 -23.94 5.76
CA GLU A 95 -0.04 -24.04 5.43
C GLU A 95 -0.78 -22.70 5.64
N GLU A 96 -0.25 -21.83 6.47
CA GLU A 96 -0.76 -20.49 6.75
C GLU A 96 -0.20 -19.43 5.81
N MET A 97 0.55 -19.83 4.77
CA MET A 97 1.19 -18.91 3.83
C MET A 97 0.94 -19.28 2.38
N LEU A 98 0.68 -18.27 1.54
CA LEU A 98 0.61 -18.35 0.08
C LEU A 98 1.55 -17.31 -0.55
N ILE A 99 2.41 -17.74 -1.47
CA ILE A 99 3.24 -16.82 -2.27
C ILE A 99 2.41 -16.26 -3.43
N VAL A 100 2.50 -14.93 -3.62
CA VAL A 100 1.74 -14.18 -4.64
C VAL A 100 2.63 -13.22 -5.44
N SER A 101 2.12 -12.74 -6.58
CA SER A 101 2.79 -11.73 -7.41
C SER A 101 2.58 -10.32 -6.84
N ALA A 102 3.20 -10.06 -5.69
CA ALA A 102 3.06 -8.88 -4.83
C ALA A 102 1.63 -8.72 -4.24
N SER A 103 1.44 -7.77 -3.32
CA SER A 103 0.16 -7.56 -2.63
C SER A 103 -0.98 -7.18 -3.57
N GLN A 104 -0.71 -6.63 -4.76
CA GLN A 104 -1.77 -6.34 -5.74
C GLN A 104 -2.52 -7.60 -6.19
N GLN A 105 -1.82 -8.75 -6.34
CA GLN A 105 -2.50 -10.01 -6.62
C GLN A 105 -3.28 -10.51 -5.39
N ALA A 106 -2.77 -10.30 -4.18
CA ALA A 106 -3.50 -10.64 -2.96
C ALA A 106 -4.84 -9.90 -2.87
N LEU A 107 -4.84 -8.59 -3.17
CA LEU A 107 -6.04 -7.76 -3.23
C LEU A 107 -7.05 -8.28 -4.27
N ASP A 108 -6.59 -8.61 -5.48
CA ASP A 108 -7.46 -9.13 -6.54
C ASP A 108 -8.06 -10.49 -6.15
N ILE A 109 -7.26 -11.40 -5.56
CA ILE A 109 -7.75 -12.70 -5.09
C ILE A 109 -8.77 -12.50 -3.97
N ALA A 110 -8.53 -11.59 -3.01
CA ALA A 110 -9.48 -11.31 -1.93
C ALA A 110 -10.83 -10.84 -2.49
N CYS A 111 -10.82 -9.88 -3.41
CA CYS A 111 -12.03 -9.44 -4.08
C CYS A 111 -12.73 -10.60 -4.82
N LYS A 112 -11.96 -11.45 -5.51
CA LYS A 112 -12.49 -12.60 -6.26
C LYS A 112 -13.20 -13.63 -5.38
N ILE A 113 -12.69 -13.88 -4.16
CA ILE A 113 -13.25 -14.92 -3.28
C ILE A 113 -14.34 -14.40 -2.33
N PHE A 114 -14.35 -13.10 -2.03
CA PHE A 114 -15.26 -12.55 -1.04
C PHE A 114 -16.42 -11.75 -1.63
N LEU A 115 -16.24 -11.12 -2.82
CA LEU A 115 -17.19 -10.12 -3.30
C LEU A 115 -18.13 -10.65 -4.38
N ASP A 116 -19.41 -10.63 -4.10
CA ASP A 116 -20.46 -10.58 -5.09
C ASP A 116 -20.78 -9.10 -5.45
N PRO A 117 -21.34 -8.81 -6.63
CA PRO A 117 -21.73 -7.45 -6.98
C PRO A 117 -22.67 -6.80 -5.96
N GLY A 118 -22.28 -5.63 -5.43
CA GLY A 118 -23.01 -4.89 -4.42
C GLY A 118 -22.69 -5.24 -2.98
N ASP A 119 -21.79 -6.22 -2.75
CA ASP A 119 -21.21 -6.47 -1.44
C ASP A 119 -20.30 -5.32 -1.01
N VAL A 120 -20.18 -5.10 0.28
CA VAL A 120 -19.50 -3.94 0.87
C VAL A 120 -18.17 -4.32 1.49
N VAL A 121 -17.17 -3.47 1.28
CA VAL A 121 -15.90 -3.44 2.02
C VAL A 121 -15.84 -2.15 2.83
N LEU A 122 -15.49 -2.26 4.12
CA LEU A 122 -15.16 -1.10 4.95
C LEU A 122 -13.68 -0.74 4.71
N ALA A 123 -13.38 0.48 4.32
CA ALA A 123 -12.01 0.92 4.07
C ALA A 123 -11.77 2.34 4.57
N GLY A 124 -10.53 2.74 4.73
CA GLY A 124 -10.17 4.10 5.12
C GLY A 124 -10.66 5.16 4.11
N ARG A 125 -10.82 6.37 4.57
CA ARG A 125 -11.19 7.52 3.75
C ARG A 125 -10.29 8.71 4.10
N PRO A 126 -9.19 8.92 3.32
CA PRO A 126 -8.79 8.25 2.06
C PRO A 126 -8.26 6.83 2.24
N THR A 127 -8.08 6.08 1.12
CA THR A 127 -7.47 4.74 1.10
C THR A 127 -6.64 4.48 -0.16
N TYR A 128 -5.99 3.32 -0.21
CA TYR A 128 -5.12 2.93 -1.31
C TYR A 128 -5.89 2.74 -2.63
N LEU A 129 -5.46 3.45 -3.67
CA LEU A 129 -6.06 3.40 -5.00
C LEU A 129 -6.13 1.98 -5.59
N GLY A 130 -5.10 1.14 -5.33
CA GLY A 130 -5.09 -0.24 -5.84
C GLY A 130 -6.20 -1.09 -5.26
N GLU A 131 -6.59 -0.88 -4.00
CA GLU A 131 -7.73 -1.52 -3.37
C GLU A 131 -9.06 -1.00 -3.94
N ILE A 132 -9.20 0.32 -4.09
CA ILE A 132 -10.40 0.91 -4.73
C ILE A 132 -10.63 0.28 -6.10
N GLN A 133 -9.59 0.17 -6.92
CA GLN A 133 -9.68 -0.43 -8.26
C GLN A 133 -10.00 -1.93 -8.21
N ALA A 134 -9.40 -2.67 -7.28
CA ALA A 134 -9.69 -4.10 -7.12
C ALA A 134 -11.17 -4.33 -6.75
N ILE A 135 -11.68 -3.65 -5.73
CA ILE A 135 -13.09 -3.78 -5.30
C ILE A 135 -14.03 -3.40 -6.45
N GLN A 136 -13.78 -2.28 -7.12
CA GLN A 136 -14.63 -1.80 -8.24
C GLN A 136 -14.63 -2.76 -9.42
N SER A 137 -13.51 -3.47 -9.70
CA SER A 137 -13.44 -4.45 -10.79
C SER A 137 -14.36 -5.65 -10.57
N TYR A 138 -14.65 -5.98 -9.33
CA TYR A 138 -15.61 -7.01 -8.93
C TYR A 138 -17.02 -6.44 -8.64
N ARG A 139 -17.24 -5.14 -8.90
CA ARG A 139 -18.49 -4.43 -8.63
C ARG A 139 -18.88 -4.44 -7.15
N GLY A 140 -17.91 -4.55 -6.26
CA GLY A 140 -18.06 -4.29 -4.83
C GLY A 140 -18.26 -2.80 -4.56
N GLU A 141 -18.86 -2.50 -3.43
CA GLU A 141 -19.04 -1.15 -2.92
C GLU A 141 -18.07 -0.89 -1.75
N ILE A 142 -17.66 0.36 -1.59
CA ILE A 142 -16.79 0.75 -0.49
C ILE A 142 -17.57 1.67 0.43
N VAL A 143 -17.51 1.41 1.73
CA VAL A 143 -17.97 2.33 2.77
C VAL A 143 -16.75 2.90 3.47
N GLY A 144 -16.55 4.21 3.31
CA GLY A 144 -15.37 4.92 3.78
C GLY A 144 -15.47 5.34 5.23
N VAL A 145 -14.55 4.81 6.03
CA VAL A 145 -14.44 5.15 7.45
C VAL A 145 -13.41 6.28 7.59
N PRO A 146 -13.79 7.45 8.14
CA PRO A 146 -12.83 8.52 8.39
C PRO A 146 -11.85 8.12 9.49
N TYR A 147 -10.69 8.79 9.48
CA TYR A 147 -9.74 8.72 10.60
C TYR A 147 -10.17 9.65 11.71
N ASP A 148 -9.77 9.35 12.94
CA ASP A 148 -10.06 10.22 14.08
C ASP A 148 -9.26 11.54 14.01
N ALA A 149 -9.59 12.48 14.91
CA ALA A 149 -8.98 13.80 14.93
C ALA A 149 -7.48 13.77 15.27
N ASP A 150 -7.03 12.74 15.99
CA ASP A 150 -5.64 12.54 16.41
C ASP A 150 -4.83 11.74 15.38
N GLU A 151 -5.48 11.31 14.29
CA GLU A 151 -4.88 10.50 13.20
C GLU A 151 -4.30 9.15 13.68
N GLU A 152 -4.84 8.60 14.78
CA GLU A 152 -4.38 7.35 15.38
C GLU A 152 -5.04 6.08 14.82
N GLY A 153 -5.92 6.22 13.85
CA GLY A 153 -6.64 5.14 13.19
C GLY A 153 -8.09 5.51 12.85
N PHE A 154 -8.95 4.53 12.64
CA PHE A 154 -10.35 4.80 12.34
C PHE A 154 -11.07 5.51 13.50
N ASP A 155 -11.95 6.46 13.17
CA ASP A 155 -12.98 6.92 14.08
C ASP A 155 -13.95 5.77 14.36
N MET A 156 -13.84 5.17 15.55
CA MET A 156 -14.59 3.97 15.91
C MET A 156 -16.10 4.22 16.02
N ALA A 157 -16.52 5.43 16.41
CA ALA A 157 -17.94 5.80 16.46
C ALA A 157 -18.53 5.88 15.05
N ARG A 158 -17.79 6.48 14.12
CA ARG A 158 -18.19 6.54 12.70
C ARG A 158 -18.15 5.17 12.04
N LEU A 159 -17.17 4.32 12.39
CA LEU A 159 -17.14 2.92 11.92
C LEU A 159 -18.44 2.19 12.31
N GLU A 160 -18.84 2.23 13.58
CA GLU A 160 -20.07 1.58 14.07
C GLU A 160 -21.31 2.11 13.35
N GLU A 161 -21.43 3.43 13.22
CA GLU A 161 -22.55 4.09 12.52
C GLU A 161 -22.65 3.63 11.06
N LEU A 162 -21.56 3.70 10.32
CA LEU A 162 -21.49 3.39 8.89
C LEU A 162 -21.71 1.90 8.62
N HIS A 163 -21.10 1.02 9.42
CA HIS A 163 -21.31 -0.42 9.34
C HIS A 163 -22.78 -0.77 9.61
N SER A 164 -23.34 -0.23 10.68
CA SER A 164 -24.76 -0.43 11.02
C SER A 164 -25.71 0.12 9.95
N ALA A 165 -25.38 1.25 9.33
CA ALA A 165 -26.16 1.82 8.23
C ALA A 165 -26.13 0.91 6.99
N ALA A 166 -24.98 0.36 6.63
CA ALA A 166 -24.86 -0.61 5.53
C ALA A 166 -25.73 -1.85 5.77
N LEU A 167 -25.66 -2.43 6.99
CA LEU A 167 -26.48 -3.59 7.36
C LEU A 167 -27.98 -3.28 7.32
N ARG A 168 -28.42 -2.12 7.85
CA ARG A 168 -29.84 -1.69 7.77
C ARG A 168 -30.32 -1.48 6.34
N ALA A 169 -29.42 -1.10 5.42
CA ALA A 169 -29.70 -1.00 3.98
C ALA A 169 -29.73 -2.36 3.27
N GLY A 170 -29.62 -3.47 4.01
CA GLY A 170 -29.61 -4.83 3.46
C GLY A 170 -28.33 -5.22 2.73
N LYS A 171 -27.26 -4.47 2.92
CA LYS A 171 -25.95 -4.77 2.33
C LYS A 171 -25.23 -5.86 3.11
N LYS A 172 -24.42 -6.66 2.41
CA LYS A 172 -23.52 -7.64 3.03
C LYS A 172 -22.12 -7.00 3.15
N VAL A 173 -21.68 -6.77 4.38
CA VAL A 173 -20.33 -6.32 4.66
C VAL A 173 -19.42 -7.54 4.76
N LYS A 174 -18.39 -7.63 3.93
CA LYS A 174 -17.56 -8.84 3.77
C LYS A 174 -16.28 -8.79 4.58
N TYR A 175 -15.59 -7.66 4.55
CA TYR A 175 -14.37 -7.46 5.30
C TYR A 175 -14.08 -5.97 5.51
N ALA A 176 -13.19 -5.70 6.45
CA ALA A 176 -12.57 -4.38 6.57
C ALA A 176 -11.14 -4.44 6.04
N TYR A 177 -10.80 -3.52 5.12
CA TYR A 177 -9.45 -3.36 4.59
C TYR A 177 -8.73 -2.21 5.28
N VAL A 178 -7.54 -2.48 5.81
CA VAL A 178 -6.75 -1.50 6.56
C VAL A 178 -5.26 -1.58 6.24
N ILE A 179 -4.57 -0.44 6.33
CA ILE A 179 -3.10 -0.31 6.28
C ILE A 179 -2.67 0.35 7.59
N PRO A 180 -2.49 -0.40 8.69
CA PRO A 180 -2.25 0.20 10.00
C PRO A 180 -0.87 0.86 10.15
N ASP A 181 0.10 0.50 9.30
CA ASP A 181 1.47 1.02 9.35
C ASP A 181 1.75 1.90 8.12
N PHE A 182 1.86 3.22 8.36
CA PHE A 182 2.29 4.21 7.35
C PHE A 182 1.43 4.19 6.09
N GLN A 183 0.15 4.34 6.27
CA GLN A 183 -0.86 4.23 5.23
C GLN A 183 -0.50 4.99 3.94
N ASN A 184 -0.89 4.43 2.84
CA ASN A 184 -0.97 5.13 1.56
C ASN A 184 -2.42 5.60 1.35
N PRO A 185 -2.72 6.95 1.37
CA PRO A 185 -1.78 8.00 0.97
C PRO A 185 -1.16 8.85 2.10
N ASP A 186 -1.66 8.83 3.32
CA ASP A 186 -1.45 9.89 4.31
C ASP A 186 -0.27 9.67 5.25
N GLY A 187 0.30 8.46 5.28
CA GLY A 187 1.41 8.13 6.16
C GLY A 187 1.01 7.88 7.62
N ILE A 188 -0.28 7.85 7.93
CA ILE A 188 -0.78 7.58 9.28
C ILE A 188 -0.34 6.20 9.74
N CYS A 189 0.01 6.09 11.02
CA CYS A 189 0.28 4.83 11.70
C CYS A 189 -0.67 4.68 12.89
N TRP A 190 -1.43 3.59 12.92
CA TRP A 190 -2.40 3.34 13.98
C TRP A 190 -1.70 3.10 15.31
N SER A 191 -2.22 3.71 16.38
CA SER A 191 -1.76 3.43 17.74
C SER A 191 -2.08 1.99 18.16
N LEU A 192 -1.36 1.48 19.15
CA LEU A 192 -1.62 0.15 19.69
C LEU A 192 -3.02 0.05 20.29
N GLU A 193 -3.48 1.10 20.95
CA GLU A 193 -4.83 1.16 21.52
C GLU A 193 -5.88 1.07 20.42
N ARG A 194 -5.71 1.83 19.34
CA ARG A 194 -6.63 1.81 18.20
C ARG A 194 -6.67 0.45 17.51
N ARG A 195 -5.52 -0.22 17.36
CA ARG A 195 -5.46 -1.60 16.81
C ARG A 195 -6.28 -2.57 17.65
N LYS A 196 -6.16 -2.52 18.98
CA LYS A 196 -6.92 -3.36 19.90
C LYS A 196 -8.41 -3.08 19.85
N LEU A 197 -8.83 -1.82 19.94
CA LEU A 197 -10.24 -1.42 19.84
C LEU A 197 -10.88 -1.86 18.52
N PHE A 198 -10.15 -1.74 17.42
CA PHE A 198 -10.62 -2.17 16.11
C PHE A 198 -10.74 -3.70 16.02
N LEU A 199 -9.77 -4.44 16.56
CA LEU A 199 -9.80 -5.89 16.59
C LEU A 199 -10.98 -6.41 17.44
N ASP A 200 -11.19 -5.84 18.63
CA ASP A 200 -12.32 -6.17 19.51
C ASP A 200 -13.68 -5.90 18.81
N TYR A 201 -13.76 -4.77 18.10
CA TYR A 201 -14.93 -4.43 17.30
C TYR A 201 -15.20 -5.48 16.22
N CYS A 202 -14.17 -5.87 15.47
CA CYS A 202 -14.30 -6.87 14.42
C CYS A 202 -14.68 -8.25 14.98
N TYR A 203 -14.15 -8.62 16.13
CA TYR A 203 -14.56 -9.85 16.83
C TYR A 203 -16.04 -9.83 17.23
N ALA A 204 -16.52 -8.72 17.79
CA ALA A 204 -17.91 -8.58 18.20
C ALA A 204 -18.90 -8.59 17.02
N LYS A 205 -18.43 -8.30 15.80
CA LYS A 205 -19.24 -8.26 14.59
C LYS A 205 -19.00 -9.41 13.62
N ASP A 206 -18.19 -10.41 13.98
CA ASP A 206 -17.73 -11.49 13.09
C ASP A 206 -17.20 -10.98 11.74
N LEU A 207 -16.46 -9.87 11.78
CA LEU A 207 -15.94 -9.19 10.60
C LEU A 207 -14.51 -9.62 10.30
N LEU A 208 -14.25 -10.06 9.07
CA LEU A 208 -12.90 -10.37 8.60
C LEU A 208 -12.09 -9.07 8.43
N ILE A 209 -10.81 -9.12 8.77
CA ILE A 209 -9.86 -8.03 8.56
C ILE A 209 -8.86 -8.43 7.48
N VAL A 210 -8.71 -7.60 6.46
CA VAL A 210 -7.61 -7.65 5.50
C VAL A 210 -6.60 -6.57 5.89
N GLU A 211 -5.50 -6.99 6.50
CA GLU A 211 -4.39 -6.14 6.88
C GLU A 211 -3.36 -6.09 5.75
N ASP A 212 -3.24 -4.98 5.04
CA ASP A 212 -2.19 -4.77 4.05
C ASP A 212 -1.00 -4.04 4.70
N ALA A 213 0.16 -4.69 4.73
CA ALA A 213 1.32 -4.24 5.49
C ALA A 213 2.58 -4.05 4.62
N PRO A 214 2.55 -3.24 3.54
CA PRO A 214 3.69 -3.06 2.65
C PRO A 214 4.81 -2.19 3.24
N TYR A 215 4.52 -1.41 4.29
CA TYR A 215 5.45 -0.40 4.83
C TYR A 215 5.90 -0.68 6.25
N ARG A 216 5.37 -1.70 6.94
CA ARG A 216 5.64 -2.00 8.34
C ARG A 216 7.13 -2.03 8.67
N GLU A 217 7.92 -2.69 7.85
CA GLU A 217 9.37 -2.84 8.03
C GLU A 217 10.13 -1.53 7.72
N ILE A 218 9.48 -0.51 7.20
CA ILE A 218 10.09 0.80 6.87
C ILE A 218 9.77 1.86 7.94
N ARG A 219 9.64 1.45 9.20
CA ARG A 219 9.60 2.36 10.34
C ARG A 219 11.00 2.89 10.64
N PHE A 220 11.19 4.19 10.69
CA PHE A 220 12.47 4.83 10.95
C PHE A 220 12.48 5.71 12.22
N LEU A 221 11.32 5.93 12.86
CA LEU A 221 11.17 6.57 14.17
C LEU A 221 10.22 5.76 15.06
N GLY A 222 10.40 5.89 16.37
CA GLY A 222 9.59 5.18 17.36
C GLY A 222 9.84 3.67 17.37
N GLU A 223 9.03 2.95 18.13
CA GLU A 223 9.09 1.50 18.25
C GLU A 223 8.10 0.82 17.31
N SER A 224 8.44 -0.39 16.83
CA SER A 224 7.53 -1.20 16.01
C SER A 224 6.37 -1.70 16.88
N LEU A 225 5.16 -1.45 16.41
CA LEU A 225 3.94 -1.95 17.07
C LEU A 225 3.58 -3.35 16.56
N PRO A 226 2.93 -4.20 17.35
CA PRO A 226 2.40 -5.47 16.84
C PRO A 226 1.36 -5.22 15.74
N SER A 227 1.38 -6.04 14.67
CA SER A 227 0.36 -6.00 13.62
C SER A 227 -0.99 -6.48 14.15
N LEU A 228 -2.07 -6.23 13.40
CA LEU A 228 -3.38 -6.81 13.74
C LEU A 228 -3.32 -8.33 13.69
N TYR A 229 -2.60 -8.91 12.71
CA TYR A 229 -2.39 -10.34 12.61
C TYR A 229 -1.66 -10.90 13.85
N GLN A 230 -0.62 -10.22 14.34
CA GLN A 230 0.11 -10.60 15.55
C GLN A 230 -0.81 -10.52 16.79
N LEU A 231 -1.56 -9.43 16.93
CA LEU A 231 -2.50 -9.26 18.05
C LEU A 231 -3.62 -10.32 18.04
N ASP A 232 -4.10 -10.71 16.85
CA ASP A 232 -5.08 -11.81 16.70
C ASP A 232 -4.50 -13.14 17.17
N GLN A 233 -3.21 -13.42 16.88
CA GLN A 233 -2.52 -14.63 17.36
C GLN A 233 -2.27 -14.64 18.88
N GLU A 234 -1.90 -13.49 19.44
CA GLU A 234 -1.61 -13.33 20.88
C GLU A 234 -2.90 -13.34 21.73
N GLY A 235 -4.03 -13.02 21.13
CA GLY A 235 -5.35 -13.00 21.76
C GLY A 235 -6.02 -14.37 21.80
N GLU A 236 -7.34 -14.39 21.57
CA GLU A 236 -8.11 -15.65 21.53
C GLU A 236 -7.86 -16.48 20.26
N GLY A 237 -7.03 -16.00 19.33
CA GLY A 237 -6.67 -16.67 18.09
C GLY A 237 -7.87 -17.00 17.20
N ARG A 238 -8.81 -16.04 17.07
CA ARG A 238 -10.07 -16.26 16.34
C ARG A 238 -9.88 -16.41 14.84
N GLY A 239 -8.70 -16.03 14.31
CA GLY A 239 -8.38 -16.13 12.88
C GLY A 239 -9.18 -15.17 12.03
N ASN A 240 -9.51 -13.99 12.55
CA ASN A 240 -10.26 -12.96 11.83
C ASN A 240 -9.36 -12.04 10.98
N VAL A 241 -8.03 -12.23 11.01
CA VAL A 241 -7.09 -11.40 10.28
C VAL A 241 -6.39 -12.20 9.20
N VAL A 242 -6.36 -11.65 7.99
CA VAL A 242 -5.48 -12.10 6.90
C VAL A 242 -4.51 -10.97 6.56
N GLY A 243 -3.21 -11.27 6.58
CA GLY A 243 -2.15 -10.28 6.32
C GLY A 243 -1.62 -10.38 4.89
N PHE A 244 -1.52 -9.23 4.21
CA PHE A 244 -0.89 -9.11 2.89
C PHE A 244 0.46 -8.41 3.02
N LYS A 245 1.48 -8.99 2.40
CA LYS A 245 2.87 -8.53 2.51
C LYS A 245 3.56 -8.54 1.16
N THR A 246 4.61 -7.74 1.01
CA THR A 246 5.31 -7.59 -0.27
C THR A 246 6.77 -7.24 -0.11
N PHE A 247 7.59 -7.72 -1.02
CA PHE A 247 9.00 -7.30 -1.16
C PHE A 247 9.16 -5.94 -1.86
N SER A 248 8.08 -5.37 -2.40
CA SER A 248 8.14 -4.16 -3.21
C SER A 248 8.75 -2.95 -2.49
N LYS A 249 8.71 -2.91 -1.15
CA LYS A 249 9.20 -1.76 -0.38
C LYS A 249 10.43 -2.09 0.48
N ILE A 250 10.66 -3.37 0.75
CA ILE A 250 11.75 -3.86 1.60
C ILE A 250 12.90 -4.51 0.83
N LEU A 251 12.74 -4.73 -0.48
CA LEU A 251 13.78 -5.27 -1.36
C LEU A 251 13.81 -4.52 -2.68
N ALA A 252 12.93 -4.89 -3.61
CA ALA A 252 12.82 -4.24 -4.91
C ALA A 252 11.44 -4.50 -5.54
N PRO A 253 10.74 -3.48 -6.06
CA PRO A 253 9.41 -3.66 -6.63
C PRO A 253 9.41 -4.51 -7.91
N GLY A 254 10.54 -4.57 -8.63
CA GLY A 254 10.71 -5.36 -9.85
C GLY A 254 10.66 -6.87 -9.62
N THR A 255 10.87 -7.36 -8.40
CA THR A 255 10.74 -8.78 -8.05
C THR A 255 9.32 -9.30 -8.25
N ARG A 256 8.33 -8.41 -8.19
CA ARG A 256 6.90 -8.79 -8.25
C ARG A 256 6.57 -9.96 -7.33
N LEU A 257 7.03 -9.93 -6.07
CA LEU A 257 6.85 -10.99 -5.10
C LEU A 257 6.24 -10.44 -3.80
N GLY A 258 5.34 -11.24 -3.21
CA GLY A 258 4.69 -10.98 -1.93
C GLY A 258 4.14 -12.28 -1.35
N TRP A 259 3.53 -12.19 -0.20
CA TRP A 259 2.91 -13.34 0.45
C TRP A 259 1.67 -12.94 1.23
N ILE A 260 0.76 -13.89 1.36
CA ILE A 260 -0.44 -13.80 2.20
C ILE A 260 -0.20 -14.70 3.42
N ILE A 261 -0.57 -14.26 4.60
CA ILE A 261 -0.62 -15.07 5.82
C ILE A 261 -2.03 -15.09 6.37
N GLY A 262 -2.47 -16.22 6.89
CA GLY A 262 -3.83 -16.35 7.42
C GLY A 262 -4.18 -17.78 7.82
N PRO A 263 -5.40 -18.02 8.34
CA PRO A 263 -5.86 -19.36 8.72
C PRO A 263 -5.76 -20.35 7.54
N PRO A 264 -5.32 -21.61 7.78
CA PRO A 264 -5.09 -22.59 6.72
C PRO A 264 -6.31 -22.82 5.79
N GLY A 265 -7.52 -22.84 6.35
CA GLY A 265 -8.75 -23.02 5.58
C GLY A 265 -9.02 -21.85 4.62
N LEU A 266 -8.64 -20.63 5.01
CA LEU A 266 -8.74 -19.45 4.16
C LEU A 266 -7.63 -19.45 3.09
N ILE A 267 -6.39 -19.73 3.47
CA ILE A 267 -5.25 -19.86 2.54
C ILE A 267 -5.57 -20.89 1.45
N ALA A 268 -6.17 -22.05 1.79
CA ALA A 268 -6.58 -23.05 0.80
C ALA A 268 -7.56 -22.47 -0.27
N ARG A 269 -8.45 -21.55 0.11
CA ARG A 269 -9.35 -20.87 -0.83
C ARG A 269 -8.62 -19.88 -1.72
N PHE A 270 -7.65 -19.14 -1.17
CA PHE A 270 -6.78 -18.28 -1.97
C PHE A 270 -5.96 -19.08 -2.98
N VAL A 271 -5.43 -20.26 -2.61
CA VAL A 271 -4.71 -21.19 -3.51
C VAL A 271 -5.60 -21.58 -4.69
N VAL A 272 -6.83 -22.04 -4.46
CA VAL A 272 -7.76 -22.43 -5.53
C VAL A 272 -8.04 -21.26 -6.49
N ALA A 273 -8.24 -20.06 -5.95
CA ALA A 273 -8.49 -18.88 -6.77
C ALA A 273 -7.26 -18.50 -7.60
N LYS A 274 -6.06 -18.59 -7.02
CA LYS A 274 -4.79 -18.30 -7.68
C LYS A 274 -4.47 -19.31 -8.78
N GLN A 275 -4.78 -20.60 -8.62
CA GLN A 275 -4.59 -21.62 -9.65
C GLN A 275 -5.24 -21.23 -11.00
N ALA A 276 -6.43 -20.62 -10.92
CA ALA A 276 -7.15 -20.19 -12.12
C ALA A 276 -6.63 -18.85 -12.70
N MET A 277 -5.72 -18.16 -12.00
CA MET A 277 -5.18 -16.86 -12.45
C MET A 277 -3.83 -16.99 -13.16
N ASP A 278 -2.85 -17.60 -12.49
CA ASP A 278 -1.47 -17.65 -12.97
C ASP A 278 -0.77 -19.00 -12.73
N LEU A 279 -1.49 -20.00 -12.25
CA LEU A 279 -1.01 -21.31 -11.87
C LEU A 279 0.00 -21.26 -10.72
N CYS A 280 1.09 -20.53 -10.85
CA CYS A 280 2.09 -20.28 -9.82
C CYS A 280 2.78 -18.93 -10.06
N SER A 281 3.27 -18.29 -8.99
CA SER A 281 4.15 -17.12 -9.10
C SER A 281 5.46 -17.50 -9.77
N ASN A 282 6.17 -16.52 -10.35
CA ASN A 282 7.42 -16.76 -11.08
C ASN A 282 8.42 -17.56 -10.24
N VAL A 283 8.73 -18.79 -10.65
CA VAL A 283 9.52 -19.75 -9.87
C VAL A 283 10.97 -19.30 -9.74
N PHE A 284 11.56 -18.77 -10.83
CA PHE A 284 12.91 -18.23 -10.76
C PHE A 284 13.03 -17.10 -9.73
N THR A 285 12.07 -16.18 -9.72
CA THR A 285 12.08 -15.06 -8.76
C THR A 285 11.94 -15.56 -7.32
N GLN A 286 11.10 -16.58 -7.08
CA GLN A 286 10.97 -17.19 -5.76
C GLN A 286 12.29 -17.80 -5.30
N ALA A 287 12.93 -18.60 -6.14
CA ALA A 287 14.24 -19.21 -5.86
C ALA A 287 15.32 -18.16 -5.61
N TRP A 288 15.32 -17.10 -6.43
CA TRP A 288 16.26 -15.99 -6.33
C TRP A 288 16.15 -15.24 -5.01
N VAL A 289 14.92 -14.90 -4.61
CA VAL A 289 14.67 -14.21 -3.34
C VAL A 289 14.92 -15.14 -2.14
N ALA A 290 14.63 -16.45 -2.24
CA ALA A 290 14.97 -17.43 -1.20
C ALA A 290 16.49 -17.46 -0.95
N GLU A 291 17.31 -17.53 -2.02
CA GLU A 291 18.79 -17.48 -1.93
C GLU A 291 19.27 -16.16 -1.32
N TYR A 292 18.64 -15.05 -1.63
CA TYR A 292 18.98 -13.75 -1.03
C TYR A 292 18.64 -13.72 0.47
N LEU A 293 17.42 -14.13 0.85
CA LEU A 293 16.98 -14.16 2.25
C LEU A 293 17.85 -15.08 3.11
N GLY A 294 18.26 -16.24 2.56
CA GLY A 294 19.13 -17.21 3.21
C GLY A 294 20.49 -16.64 3.64
N THR A 295 20.93 -15.53 3.06
CA THR A 295 22.17 -14.84 3.48
C THR A 295 21.98 -13.99 4.75
N GLY A 296 20.74 -13.64 5.10
CA GLY A 296 20.44 -12.73 6.20
C GLY A 296 20.72 -11.24 5.93
N VAL A 297 21.25 -10.88 4.77
CA VAL A 297 21.59 -9.48 4.40
C VAL A 297 20.38 -8.56 4.37
N ILE A 298 19.16 -9.10 4.18
CA ILE A 298 17.91 -8.32 4.15
C ILE A 298 17.75 -7.43 5.40
N TYR A 299 18.20 -7.84 6.57
CA TYR A 299 18.03 -7.06 7.81
C TYR A 299 18.90 -5.81 7.81
N GLU A 300 20.14 -5.90 7.35
CA GLU A 300 21.00 -4.72 7.22
C GLU A 300 20.51 -3.81 6.09
N HIS A 301 20.07 -4.39 4.98
CA HIS A 301 19.46 -3.66 3.87
C HIS A 301 18.24 -2.81 4.34
N ILE A 302 17.31 -3.40 5.10
CA ILE A 302 16.16 -2.69 5.66
C ILE A 302 16.63 -1.56 6.60
N LYS A 303 17.64 -1.80 7.42
CA LYS A 303 18.18 -0.81 8.36
C LYS A 303 18.79 0.40 7.62
N GLU A 304 19.58 0.19 6.58
CA GLU A 304 20.13 1.28 5.76
C GLU A 304 19.02 2.02 4.98
N THR A 305 18.04 1.31 4.46
CA THR A 305 16.86 1.90 3.82
C THR A 305 16.09 2.81 4.78
N ARG A 306 15.84 2.37 6.02
CA ARG A 306 15.21 3.17 7.08
C ARG A 306 15.98 4.47 7.35
N LYS A 307 17.30 4.41 7.42
CA LYS A 307 18.17 5.58 7.66
C LYS A 307 18.04 6.59 6.51
N LEU A 308 18.15 6.12 5.26
CA LEU A 308 18.02 6.98 4.08
C LEU A 308 16.63 7.66 4.03
N TYR A 309 15.56 6.89 4.25
CA TYR A 309 14.20 7.43 4.17
C TYR A 309 13.87 8.37 5.32
N ARG A 310 14.41 8.15 6.51
CA ARG A 310 14.35 9.12 7.61
C ARG A 310 14.97 10.46 7.22
N ASP A 311 16.16 10.44 6.60
CA ASP A 311 16.86 11.66 6.22
C ASP A 311 16.09 12.40 5.11
N LYS A 312 15.55 11.69 4.13
CA LYS A 312 14.72 12.27 3.05
C LYS A 312 13.39 12.84 3.60
N ARG A 313 12.71 12.12 4.49
CA ARG A 313 11.49 12.62 5.14
C ARG A 313 11.77 13.89 5.94
N ASN A 314 12.84 13.89 6.73
CA ASN A 314 13.24 15.07 7.51
C ASN A 314 13.53 16.26 6.59
N ARG A 315 14.22 16.03 5.47
CA ARG A 315 14.50 17.07 4.47
C ARG A 315 13.22 17.63 3.86
N MET A 316 12.28 16.75 3.50
CA MET A 316 11.00 17.19 2.91
C MET A 316 10.17 18.00 3.91
N VAL A 317 10.07 17.56 5.18
CA VAL A 317 9.36 18.31 6.23
C VAL A 317 10.00 19.67 6.46
N ALA A 318 11.33 19.75 6.58
CA ALA A 318 12.04 21.02 6.75
C ALA A 318 11.87 21.95 5.54
N ALA A 319 11.83 21.41 4.32
CA ALA A 319 11.58 22.19 3.12
C ALA A 319 10.13 22.73 3.08
N LEU A 320 9.14 21.93 3.48
CA LEU A 320 7.75 22.38 3.61
C LEU A 320 7.62 23.51 4.63
N GLU A 321 8.24 23.36 5.82
CA GLU A 321 8.24 24.38 6.88
C GLU A 321 8.88 25.71 6.41
N ARG A 322 9.95 25.62 5.65
CA ARG A 322 10.69 26.79 5.16
C ARG A 322 9.99 27.50 4.00
N CYS A 323 9.39 26.73 3.07
CA CYS A 323 8.95 27.27 1.78
C CYS A 323 7.44 27.53 1.70
N MET A 324 6.61 26.77 2.41
CA MET A 324 5.16 26.92 2.32
C MET A 324 4.67 28.20 3.01
N PRO A 325 3.58 28.82 2.53
CA PRO A 325 2.97 29.99 3.20
C PRO A 325 2.51 29.63 4.61
N LEU A 326 2.73 30.53 5.55
CA LEU A 326 2.31 30.34 6.95
C LEU A 326 0.79 30.57 7.04
N ARG A 327 0.02 29.48 7.15
CA ARG A 327 -1.45 29.54 7.22
C ARG A 327 -2.00 28.43 8.13
N PRO A 328 -3.06 28.70 8.92
CA PRO A 328 -3.65 27.69 9.82
C PRO A 328 -4.41 26.57 9.06
N ASP A 329 -4.85 26.86 7.83
CA ASP A 329 -5.58 25.94 6.95
C ASP A 329 -4.65 25.20 5.94
N LEU A 330 -3.33 25.28 6.13
CA LEU A 330 -2.32 24.56 5.37
C LEU A 330 -1.52 23.67 6.34
N ARG A 331 -1.61 22.35 6.16
CA ARG A 331 -0.97 21.38 7.06
C ARG A 331 -0.48 20.14 6.31
N TRP A 332 0.40 19.37 6.94
CA TRP A 332 0.92 18.10 6.41
C TRP A 332 1.19 17.10 7.53
N THR A 333 1.11 15.82 7.17
CA THR A 333 1.45 14.72 8.08
C THR A 333 2.96 14.63 8.31
N ARG A 334 3.37 14.01 9.43
CA ARG A 334 4.78 13.79 9.80
C ARG A 334 5.00 12.31 10.09
N PRO A 335 5.02 11.46 9.06
CA PRO A 335 5.07 10.01 9.23
C PRO A 335 6.38 9.56 9.91
N GLU A 336 6.28 8.52 10.71
CA GLU A 336 7.42 7.86 11.38
C GLU A 336 8.02 6.71 10.56
N GLY A 337 7.48 6.48 9.37
CA GLY A 337 7.87 5.41 8.45
C GLY A 337 7.22 5.59 7.08
N GLY A 338 7.26 4.54 6.27
CA GLY A 338 6.66 4.53 4.94
C GLY A 338 7.39 5.41 3.93
N LEU A 339 6.64 5.90 2.94
CA LEU A 339 7.18 6.61 1.78
C LEU A 339 6.50 7.95 1.50
N PHE A 340 5.42 8.31 2.22
CA PHE A 340 4.49 9.37 1.82
C PHE A 340 4.25 10.39 2.91
N LEU A 341 4.00 11.61 2.44
CA LEU A 341 3.47 12.75 3.17
C LEU A 341 2.13 13.16 2.55
N TRP A 342 1.18 13.53 3.38
CA TRP A 342 -0.10 14.09 2.96
C TRP A 342 -0.15 15.57 3.27
N VAL A 343 -0.39 16.38 2.24
CA VAL A 343 -0.49 17.84 2.39
C VAL A 343 -1.92 18.25 2.16
N MET A 344 -2.48 19.00 3.10
CA MET A 344 -3.80 19.63 2.99
C MET A 344 -3.62 21.13 2.81
N LEU A 345 -4.13 21.64 1.70
CA LEU A 345 -4.12 23.07 1.32
C LEU A 345 -5.41 23.76 1.80
N PRO A 346 -5.46 25.10 1.77
CA PRO A 346 -6.71 25.82 1.97
C PRO A 346 -7.86 25.27 1.14
N GLY A 347 -9.05 25.15 1.71
CA GLY A 347 -10.20 24.47 1.09
C GLY A 347 -10.67 25.02 -0.25
N PHE A 348 -10.21 26.21 -0.64
CA PHE A 348 -10.50 26.81 -1.93
C PHE A 348 -9.53 26.41 -3.05
N ILE A 349 -8.41 25.74 -2.74
CA ILE A 349 -7.43 25.29 -3.73
C ILE A 349 -7.85 23.89 -4.20
N ASP A 350 -8.05 23.76 -5.51
CA ASP A 350 -8.29 22.48 -6.17
C ASP A 350 -6.97 21.94 -6.71
N THR A 351 -6.46 20.86 -6.12
CA THR A 351 -5.18 20.25 -6.49
C THR A 351 -5.17 19.63 -7.89
N GLU A 352 -6.34 19.25 -8.45
CA GLU A 352 -6.43 18.81 -9.85
C GLU A 352 -6.17 19.95 -10.81
N ARG A 353 -6.76 21.13 -10.54
CA ARG A 353 -6.52 22.34 -11.35
C ARG A 353 -5.09 22.85 -11.20
N MET A 354 -4.58 22.88 -9.97
CA MET A 354 -3.21 23.31 -9.68
C MET A 354 -2.16 22.39 -10.31
N PHE A 355 -2.48 21.11 -10.58
CA PHE A 355 -1.54 20.12 -11.11
C PHE A 355 -0.91 20.55 -12.45
N LEU A 356 -1.69 21.11 -13.37
CA LEU A 356 -1.17 21.56 -14.67
C LEU A 356 -0.13 22.68 -14.49
N ARG A 357 -0.38 23.61 -13.59
CA ARG A 357 0.59 24.67 -13.23
C ARG A 357 1.85 24.09 -12.57
N ALA A 358 1.69 23.05 -11.75
CA ALA A 358 2.84 22.37 -11.16
C ALA A 358 3.72 21.70 -12.23
N ILE A 359 3.13 21.09 -13.25
CA ILE A 359 3.87 20.53 -14.39
C ILE A 359 4.61 21.61 -15.17
N GLU A 360 4.01 22.80 -15.40
CA GLU A 360 4.68 23.95 -16.02
C GLU A 360 5.90 24.40 -15.20
N LYS A 361 5.79 24.40 -13.86
CA LYS A 361 6.89 24.66 -12.92
C LYS A 361 7.81 23.46 -12.69
N LYS A 362 7.66 22.38 -13.47
CA LYS A 362 8.52 21.18 -13.41
C LYS A 362 8.52 20.47 -12.05
N VAL A 363 7.36 20.38 -11.41
CA VAL A 363 7.15 19.56 -10.22
C VAL A 363 5.83 18.79 -10.35
N ALA A 364 5.80 17.55 -9.83
CA ALA A 364 4.62 16.70 -9.87
C ALA A 364 4.32 16.07 -8.50
N TYR A 365 3.04 15.89 -8.21
CA TYR A 365 2.50 15.22 -7.01
C TYR A 365 1.32 14.32 -7.41
N VAL A 366 0.73 13.57 -6.46
CA VAL A 366 -0.55 12.88 -6.72
C VAL A 366 -1.69 13.70 -6.13
N VAL A 367 -2.69 14.00 -6.96
CA VAL A 367 -3.90 14.70 -6.52
C VAL A 367 -4.66 13.87 -5.49
N GLY A 368 -5.10 14.50 -4.41
CA GLY A 368 -5.72 13.82 -3.27
C GLY A 368 -7.02 13.12 -3.62
N SER A 369 -7.81 13.69 -4.51
CA SER A 369 -9.10 13.13 -4.97
C SER A 369 -8.99 11.69 -5.48
N SER A 370 -7.83 11.27 -5.98
CA SER A 370 -7.59 9.91 -6.49
C SER A 370 -7.64 8.82 -5.43
N PHE A 371 -7.58 9.16 -4.14
CA PHE A 371 -7.60 8.22 -3.02
C PHE A 371 -8.99 8.14 -2.37
N TYR A 372 -9.99 8.68 -3.04
CA TYR A 372 -11.40 8.63 -2.65
C TYR A 372 -12.21 7.90 -3.73
N PHE A 373 -13.28 7.27 -3.33
CA PHE A 373 -14.22 6.56 -4.19
C PHE A 373 -15.62 7.21 -4.22
N ASP A 374 -15.81 8.23 -3.38
CA ASP A 374 -17.00 9.06 -3.22
C ASP A 374 -16.64 10.55 -3.38
N ASP A 375 -17.28 11.44 -2.63
CA ASP A 375 -17.03 12.89 -2.65
C ASP A 375 -15.61 13.20 -2.09
N PRO A 376 -14.63 13.57 -2.95
CA PRO A 376 -13.23 13.70 -2.57
C PRO A 376 -12.90 15.05 -1.93
N ALA A 377 -11.95 15.03 -0.99
CA ALA A 377 -11.23 16.25 -0.61
C ALA A 377 -10.35 16.72 -1.78
N ARG A 378 -10.74 17.86 -2.42
CA ARG A 378 -10.05 18.38 -3.60
C ARG A 378 -8.81 19.20 -3.27
N ASN A 379 -8.63 19.60 -2.03
CA ASN A 379 -7.54 20.43 -1.53
C ASN A 379 -6.37 19.65 -0.94
N ALA A 380 -6.27 18.37 -1.22
CA ALA A 380 -5.23 17.52 -0.68
C ALA A 380 -4.31 16.96 -1.78
N MET A 381 -3.07 16.61 -1.41
CA MET A 381 -2.12 15.93 -2.29
C MET A 381 -1.21 14.99 -1.52
N ARG A 382 -0.76 13.92 -2.18
CA ARG A 382 0.27 13.01 -1.67
C ARG A 382 1.62 13.36 -2.26
N LEU A 383 2.64 13.44 -1.40
CA LEU A 383 4.04 13.60 -1.77
C LEU A 383 4.83 12.35 -1.38
N ASN A 384 5.61 11.82 -2.31
CA ASN A 384 6.58 10.76 -2.06
C ASN A 384 7.94 11.37 -1.73
N PHE A 385 8.51 11.00 -0.59
CA PHE A 385 9.85 11.43 -0.18
C PHE A 385 10.94 10.39 -0.45
N SER A 386 10.59 9.13 -0.75
CA SER A 386 11.58 8.06 -0.87
C SER A 386 12.39 8.14 -2.16
N TYR A 387 11.79 8.49 -3.30
CA TYR A 387 12.41 8.44 -4.61
C TYR A 387 13.35 9.63 -4.92
N PRO A 388 12.96 10.92 -4.71
CA PRO A 388 13.80 12.05 -5.10
C PRO A 388 15.08 12.16 -4.26
N SER A 389 16.14 12.78 -4.83
CA SER A 389 17.34 13.13 -4.07
C SER A 389 17.06 14.24 -3.05
N LEU A 390 17.99 14.49 -2.12
CA LEU A 390 17.84 15.56 -1.12
C LEU A 390 17.76 16.93 -1.79
N GLU A 391 18.55 17.15 -2.85
CA GLU A 391 18.54 18.39 -3.65
C GLU A 391 17.22 18.55 -4.41
N GLN A 392 16.71 17.46 -5.00
CA GLN A 392 15.41 17.45 -5.67
C GLN A 392 14.26 17.71 -4.69
N ILE A 393 14.37 17.27 -3.45
CA ILE A 393 13.38 17.56 -2.40
C ILE A 393 13.33 19.07 -2.15
N ASP A 394 14.48 19.73 -1.92
CA ASP A 394 14.50 21.18 -1.66
C ASP A 394 13.97 21.99 -2.84
N GLU A 395 14.44 21.69 -4.03
CA GLU A 395 14.05 22.40 -5.24
C GLU A 395 12.57 22.16 -5.57
N GLY A 396 12.12 20.91 -5.53
CA GLY A 396 10.75 20.54 -5.86
C GLY A 396 9.72 21.10 -4.87
N ILE A 397 10.03 21.12 -3.58
CA ILE A 397 9.16 21.75 -2.56
C ILE A 397 9.13 23.28 -2.76
N GLY A 398 10.25 23.91 -3.14
CA GLY A 398 10.27 25.33 -3.51
C GLY A 398 9.32 25.65 -4.65
N ARG A 399 9.40 24.88 -5.76
CA ARG A 399 8.53 25.01 -6.95
C ARG A 399 7.05 24.77 -6.58
N LEU A 400 6.77 23.77 -5.74
CA LEU A 400 5.42 23.47 -5.27
C LEU A 400 4.87 24.63 -4.42
N ALA A 401 5.68 25.20 -3.54
CA ALA A 401 5.29 26.36 -2.74
C ALA A 401 4.98 27.59 -3.59
N ASP A 402 5.69 27.79 -4.72
CA ASP A 402 5.36 28.84 -5.69
C ASP A 402 3.99 28.60 -6.34
N CYS A 403 3.62 27.34 -6.65
CA CYS A 403 2.28 27.03 -7.15
C CYS A 403 1.22 27.39 -6.11
N VAL A 404 1.43 27.02 -4.84
CA VAL A 404 0.48 27.33 -3.75
C VAL A 404 0.33 28.83 -3.54
N ARG A 405 1.44 29.60 -3.59
CA ARG A 405 1.40 31.08 -3.49
C ARG A 405 0.60 31.70 -4.61
N ASP A 406 0.79 31.22 -5.85
CA ASP A 406 0.05 31.71 -7.02
C ASP A 406 -1.47 31.43 -6.89
N GLU A 407 -1.86 30.25 -6.38
CA GLU A 407 -3.28 29.92 -6.13
C GLU A 407 -3.91 30.82 -5.04
N ILE A 408 -3.15 31.14 -4.00
CA ILE A 408 -3.59 32.03 -2.92
C ILE A 408 -3.72 33.47 -3.48
N ALA A 409 -2.74 33.96 -4.25
CA ALA A 409 -2.75 35.30 -4.83
C ALA A 409 -3.85 35.49 -5.88
N ALA A 410 -4.21 34.46 -6.62
CA ALA A 410 -5.28 34.53 -7.62
C ALA A 410 -6.68 34.72 -7.01
N ARG A 411 -6.85 34.60 -5.69
CA ARG A 411 -8.10 34.76 -4.96
C ARG A 411 -8.19 36.02 -4.09
N GLY A 412 -7.09 36.68 -3.84
CA GLY A 412 -7.02 37.97 -3.15
C GLY A 412 -7.08 39.14 -4.13
#